data_629bd117c5f014f1bbb52eb765c9204f
#
_entry.id   629bd117c5f014f1bbb52eb765c9204f
#
_cell.length_a   1.000
_cell.length_b   1.000
_cell.length_c   1.000
_cell.angle_alpha   90.00
_cell.angle_beta   90.00
_cell.angle_gamma   90.00
#
_symmetry.space_group_name_H-M   'P 1'
#
loop_
_entity.id
_entity.type
_entity.pdbx_description
1 polymer ?
#
loop_
_entity_poly.entity_id
_entity_poly.type
_entity_poly.pdbx_seq_one_letter_code
_entity_poly.pdbx_strand_id
1 'polypeptide(L)'
;MNYPFCIILNILIYNSLSLYYLFPLFGNKSRKDNGYVLTWFFLLFLCLYSLYSGDWFHYREKLDFYEMYSFSGLEPVYDMILFQIEGRYILFRFIVWGIALLLLRTLFHRLAINSFRMLGFFVIWGILFFAYARVSLGLSLLFYGYSFWVKPTHKMRFIGYLWGTVCVFSSIFCHKSLVVLVLLLPFTFISLYRKRFLFYCCCCIILLFIFNNLILPYIDIYLSQLDGTEYFSAESYARPFGKKIVDASVRSPLFILMAYLVYELVWKKKQKEFSWEIQRYFVFVILIFLTSLTLFFSDIKSQVLFYRVLYMIFIPFAIILSEAYFIVSRRVLLLCSLMAYLGGNMWLAYSFLGHLNGTIQ
;
A
#
# COMPACT_ATOMS: atom_id res chain seq x y z
N MET A 1 -25.77 -5.95 -10.65
CA MET A 1 -24.53 -6.75 -10.51
C MET A 1 -24.70 -7.67 -9.30
N ASN A 2 -24.39 -8.97 -9.44
CA ASN A 2 -24.49 -9.91 -8.31
C ASN A 2 -23.25 -9.76 -7.41
N TYR A 3 -23.31 -8.88 -6.41
CA TYR A 3 -22.19 -8.57 -5.52
C TYR A 3 -21.62 -9.79 -4.76
N PRO A 4 -22.45 -10.67 -4.17
CA PRO A 4 -21.94 -11.87 -3.52
C PRO A 4 -21.10 -12.75 -4.44
N PHE A 5 -21.53 -12.93 -5.69
CA PHE A 5 -20.78 -13.69 -6.69
C PHE A 5 -19.40 -13.07 -6.97
N CYS A 6 -19.33 -11.75 -7.12
CA CYS A 6 -18.05 -11.05 -7.35
C CYS A 6 -17.09 -11.17 -6.16
N ILE A 7 -17.61 -11.16 -4.92
CA ILE A 7 -16.76 -11.35 -3.73
C ILE A 7 -16.26 -12.79 -3.66
N ILE A 8 -17.10 -13.80 -3.93
CA ILE A 8 -16.69 -15.21 -4.02
C ILE A 8 -15.59 -15.36 -5.06
N LEU A 9 -15.74 -14.75 -6.22
CA LEU A 9 -14.74 -14.80 -7.28
C LEU A 9 -13.43 -14.13 -6.85
N ASN A 10 -13.49 -13.01 -6.14
CA ASN A 10 -12.31 -12.39 -5.54
C ASN A 10 -11.61 -13.29 -4.52
N ILE A 11 -12.37 -13.99 -3.69
CA ILE A 11 -11.85 -14.98 -2.74
C ILE A 11 -11.12 -16.10 -3.50
N LEU A 12 -11.75 -16.65 -4.55
CA LEU A 12 -11.16 -17.71 -5.36
C LEU A 12 -9.87 -17.25 -6.05
N ILE A 13 -9.88 -16.08 -6.67
CA ILE A 13 -8.70 -15.51 -7.35
C ILE A 13 -7.57 -15.26 -6.35
N TYR A 14 -7.87 -14.59 -5.23
CA TYR A 14 -6.87 -14.31 -4.21
C TYR A 14 -6.23 -15.58 -3.64
N ASN A 15 -7.05 -16.59 -3.33
CA ASN A 15 -6.56 -17.88 -2.84
C ASN A 15 -5.72 -18.60 -3.90
N SER A 16 -6.19 -18.68 -5.14
CA SER A 16 -5.46 -19.33 -6.22
C SER A 16 -4.10 -18.69 -6.45
N LEU A 17 -4.03 -17.35 -6.52
CA LEU A 17 -2.77 -16.63 -6.68
C LEU A 17 -1.86 -16.80 -5.45
N SER A 18 -2.40 -16.62 -4.25
CA SER A 18 -1.61 -16.71 -3.02
C SER A 18 -1.01 -18.11 -2.84
N LEU A 19 -1.78 -19.16 -3.08
CA LEU A 19 -1.30 -20.55 -2.98
C LEU A 19 -0.29 -20.88 -4.09
N TYR A 20 -0.53 -20.39 -5.32
CA TYR A 20 0.41 -20.56 -6.44
C TYR A 20 1.80 -20.02 -6.10
N TYR A 21 1.91 -18.93 -5.37
CA TYR A 21 3.20 -18.37 -4.95
C TYR A 21 3.70 -18.95 -3.63
N LEU A 22 2.83 -19.19 -2.66
CA LEU A 22 3.21 -19.62 -1.31
C LEU A 22 3.86 -21.01 -1.31
N PHE A 23 3.27 -21.99 -2.00
CA PHE A 23 3.80 -23.36 -2.04
C PHE A 23 5.24 -23.45 -2.56
N PRO A 24 5.61 -22.86 -3.71
CA PRO A 24 6.99 -22.86 -4.17
C PRO A 24 7.96 -22.10 -3.25
N LEU A 25 7.50 -21.02 -2.58
CA LEU A 25 8.31 -20.31 -1.61
C LEU A 25 8.67 -21.21 -0.41
N PHE A 26 7.73 -22.03 0.09
CA PHE A 26 8.01 -23.05 1.11
C PHE A 26 8.92 -24.15 0.58
N GLY A 27 8.71 -24.61 -0.65
CA GLY A 27 9.44 -25.71 -1.27
C GLY A 27 10.86 -25.42 -1.75
N ASN A 28 11.35 -24.18 -1.63
CA ASN A 28 12.66 -23.72 -2.14
C ASN A 28 12.87 -23.93 -3.65
N LYS A 29 11.79 -24.03 -4.40
CA LYS A 29 11.88 -24.21 -5.86
C LYS A 29 11.93 -22.84 -6.54
N SER A 30 13.04 -22.50 -7.19
CA SER A 30 13.09 -21.40 -8.14
C SER A 30 12.31 -21.82 -9.38
N ARG A 31 11.07 -21.37 -9.52
CA ARG A 31 10.33 -21.54 -10.77
C ARG A 31 10.66 -20.38 -11.71
N LYS A 32 10.94 -20.70 -12.97
CA LYS A 32 10.78 -19.74 -14.05
C LYS A 32 9.29 -19.41 -14.11
N ASP A 33 8.94 -18.15 -13.99
CA ASP A 33 7.54 -17.72 -13.89
C ASP A 33 6.88 -17.72 -15.27
N ASN A 34 6.43 -18.89 -15.71
CA ASN A 34 5.64 -19.02 -16.94
C ASN A 34 4.22 -18.43 -16.79
N GLY A 35 3.78 -18.19 -15.54
CA GLY A 35 2.48 -17.61 -15.21
C GLY A 35 2.48 -16.09 -15.04
N TYR A 36 3.61 -15.42 -15.27
CA TYR A 36 3.78 -14.00 -15.01
C TYR A 36 2.70 -13.09 -15.63
N VAL A 37 2.37 -13.31 -16.90
CA VAL A 37 1.34 -12.53 -17.61
C VAL A 37 -0.04 -12.83 -17.03
N LEU A 38 -0.35 -14.10 -16.76
CA LEU A 38 -1.62 -14.54 -16.21
C LEU A 38 -1.85 -13.95 -14.81
N THR A 39 -0.80 -13.87 -13.99
CA THR A 39 -0.87 -13.23 -12.67
C THR A 39 -1.31 -11.77 -12.75
N TRP A 40 -0.74 -11.00 -13.68
CA TRP A 40 -1.13 -9.59 -13.85
C TRP A 40 -2.58 -9.44 -14.31
N PHE A 41 -3.05 -10.34 -15.14
CA PHE A 41 -4.45 -10.38 -15.56
C PHE A 41 -5.38 -10.67 -14.39
N PHE A 42 -5.08 -11.67 -13.55
CA PHE A 42 -5.90 -11.98 -12.38
C PHE A 42 -5.82 -10.87 -11.31
N LEU A 43 -4.66 -10.21 -11.15
CA LEU A 43 -4.54 -9.04 -10.28
C LEU A 43 -5.43 -7.88 -10.77
N LEU A 44 -5.44 -7.62 -12.07
CA LEU A 44 -6.32 -6.60 -12.63
C LEU A 44 -7.79 -6.94 -12.33
N PHE A 45 -8.21 -8.18 -12.51
CA PHE A 45 -9.56 -8.61 -12.21
C PHE A 45 -9.89 -8.44 -10.71
N LEU A 46 -8.99 -8.86 -9.82
CA LEU A 46 -9.13 -8.67 -8.37
C LEU A 46 -9.31 -7.19 -8.01
N CYS A 47 -8.58 -6.30 -8.65
CA CYS A 47 -8.65 -4.86 -8.44
C CYS A 47 -9.94 -4.24 -9.00
N LEU A 48 -10.38 -4.67 -10.18
CA LEU A 48 -11.60 -4.14 -10.81
C LEU A 48 -12.83 -4.37 -9.95
N TYR A 49 -12.92 -5.52 -9.33
CA TYR A 49 -14.08 -5.97 -8.56
C TYR A 49 -13.80 -6.08 -7.07
N SER A 50 -12.98 -5.18 -6.52
CA SER A 50 -12.62 -5.16 -5.09
C SER A 50 -13.79 -4.73 -4.18
N LEU A 51 -14.90 -5.47 -4.26
CA LEU A 51 -16.15 -5.24 -3.50
C LEU A 51 -16.02 -5.50 -2.00
N TYR A 52 -14.89 -6.04 -1.57
CA TYR A 52 -14.55 -6.23 -0.16
C TYR A 52 -14.11 -4.94 0.55
N SER A 53 -14.10 -3.81 -0.16
CA SER A 53 -13.74 -2.50 0.38
C SER A 53 -14.85 -1.48 0.15
N GLY A 54 -15.15 -0.68 1.18
CA GLY A 54 -16.08 0.45 1.09
C GLY A 54 -15.70 1.47 0.01
N ASP A 55 -14.41 1.59 -0.33
CA ASP A 55 -13.94 2.51 -1.37
C ASP A 55 -14.55 2.23 -2.75
N TRP A 56 -14.90 0.97 -3.03
CA TRP A 56 -15.55 0.63 -4.30
C TRP A 56 -16.90 1.34 -4.44
N PHE A 57 -17.70 1.35 -3.36
CA PHE A 57 -19.03 1.99 -3.32
C PHE A 57 -18.88 3.50 -3.26
N HIS A 58 -17.98 4.01 -2.43
CA HIS A 58 -17.72 5.44 -2.31
C HIS A 58 -17.31 6.08 -3.65
N TYR A 59 -16.46 5.40 -4.45
CA TYR A 59 -16.10 5.92 -5.77
C TYR A 59 -17.27 5.85 -6.75
N ARG A 60 -18.13 4.87 -6.64
CA ARG A 60 -19.33 4.81 -7.47
C ARG A 60 -20.27 5.97 -7.15
N GLU A 61 -20.51 6.24 -5.88
CA GLU A 61 -21.31 7.38 -5.44
C GLU A 61 -20.75 8.72 -5.96
N LYS A 62 -19.42 8.88 -5.91
CA LYS A 62 -18.74 10.06 -6.47
C LYS A 62 -18.91 10.18 -7.98
N LEU A 63 -19.08 9.09 -8.69
CA LEU A 63 -19.41 9.12 -10.12
C LEU A 63 -20.84 9.59 -10.36
N ASP A 64 -21.80 9.07 -9.61
CA ASP A 64 -23.20 9.52 -9.70
C ASP A 64 -23.26 11.04 -9.46
N PHE A 65 -22.44 11.55 -8.53
CA PHE A 65 -22.29 12.97 -8.30
C PHE A 65 -21.63 13.71 -9.48
N TYR A 66 -20.65 13.10 -10.13
CA TYR A 66 -20.01 13.65 -11.32
C TYR A 66 -20.98 13.78 -12.50
N GLU A 67 -21.85 12.78 -12.72
CA GLU A 67 -22.89 12.85 -13.75
C GLU A 67 -23.84 14.03 -13.56
N MET A 68 -24.14 14.41 -12.29
CA MET A 68 -25.01 15.55 -11.97
C MET A 68 -24.30 16.92 -12.11
N TYR A 69 -23.05 17.01 -11.68
CA TYR A 69 -22.37 18.29 -11.47
C TYR A 69 -21.11 18.48 -12.31
N SER A 70 -20.74 17.52 -13.15
CA SER A 70 -19.48 17.49 -13.93
C SER A 70 -18.22 17.62 -13.08
N PHE A 71 -18.32 17.25 -11.79
CA PHE A 71 -17.25 17.28 -10.80
C PHE A 71 -17.44 16.13 -9.79
N SER A 72 -16.42 15.31 -9.59
CA SER A 72 -16.50 14.13 -8.72
C SER A 72 -16.11 14.39 -7.25
N GLY A 73 -15.49 15.52 -6.98
CA GLY A 73 -14.86 15.80 -5.68
C GLY A 73 -13.63 14.94 -5.39
N LEU A 74 -13.11 14.25 -6.40
CA LEU A 74 -11.82 13.54 -6.38
C LEU A 74 -10.69 14.51 -6.77
N GLU A 75 -9.46 13.98 -6.88
CA GLU A 75 -8.35 14.78 -7.39
C GLU A 75 -8.54 15.06 -8.90
N PRO A 76 -8.06 16.22 -9.42
CA PRO A 76 -8.33 16.66 -10.80
C PRO A 76 -7.97 15.66 -11.91
N VAL A 77 -6.98 14.82 -11.68
CA VAL A 77 -6.57 13.77 -12.62
C VAL A 77 -7.71 12.78 -12.88
N TYR A 78 -8.54 12.50 -11.88
CA TYR A 78 -9.66 11.58 -12.02
C TYR A 78 -10.85 12.22 -12.71
N ASP A 79 -11.11 13.50 -12.49
CA ASP A 79 -12.12 14.25 -13.24
C ASP A 79 -11.77 14.31 -14.74
N MET A 80 -10.48 14.48 -15.08
CA MET A 80 -10.03 14.40 -16.47
C MET A 80 -10.28 13.03 -17.09
N ILE A 81 -10.01 11.94 -16.36
CA ILE A 81 -10.27 10.58 -16.84
C ILE A 81 -11.79 10.38 -17.02
N LEU A 82 -12.60 10.77 -16.03
CA LEU A 82 -14.04 10.65 -16.06
C LEU A 82 -14.69 11.39 -17.21
N PHE A 83 -14.19 12.59 -17.51
CA PHE A 83 -14.63 13.38 -18.67
C PHE A 83 -14.43 12.63 -19.98
N GLN A 84 -13.27 11.96 -20.15
CA GLN A 84 -12.95 11.23 -21.40
C GLN A 84 -13.78 9.95 -21.58
N ILE A 85 -14.29 9.38 -20.51
CA ILE A 85 -15.01 8.09 -20.53
C ILE A 85 -16.50 8.22 -20.21
N GLU A 86 -17.02 9.44 -20.21
CA GLU A 86 -18.45 9.71 -19.97
C GLU A 86 -18.97 9.08 -18.65
N GLY A 87 -18.17 9.13 -17.58
CA GLY A 87 -18.56 8.64 -16.26
C GLY A 87 -18.64 7.12 -16.09
N ARG A 88 -18.23 6.30 -17.06
CA ARG A 88 -18.35 4.82 -16.99
C ARG A 88 -17.46 4.20 -15.93
N TYR A 89 -18.04 3.81 -14.80
CA TYR A 89 -17.31 3.40 -13.59
C TYR A 89 -16.31 2.24 -13.79
N ILE A 90 -16.75 1.15 -14.42
CA ILE A 90 -15.87 -0.02 -14.64
C ILE A 90 -14.69 0.37 -15.58
N LEU A 91 -14.94 1.21 -16.57
CA LEU A 91 -13.89 1.71 -17.47
C LEU A 91 -12.91 2.61 -16.71
N PHE A 92 -13.41 3.48 -15.83
CA PHE A 92 -12.58 4.27 -14.91
C PHE A 92 -11.65 3.37 -14.10
N ARG A 93 -12.19 2.37 -13.44
CA ARG A 93 -11.38 1.43 -12.65
C ARG A 93 -10.37 0.68 -13.51
N PHE A 94 -10.77 0.25 -14.71
CA PHE A 94 -9.87 -0.43 -15.64
C PHE A 94 -8.68 0.45 -16.04
N ILE A 95 -8.89 1.73 -16.35
CA ILE A 95 -7.83 2.67 -16.68
C ILE A 95 -6.92 2.89 -15.49
N VAL A 96 -7.47 3.23 -14.32
CA VAL A 96 -6.68 3.53 -13.11
C VAL A 96 -5.85 2.33 -12.69
N TRP A 97 -6.44 1.14 -12.59
CA TRP A 97 -5.74 -0.07 -12.20
C TRP A 97 -4.82 -0.60 -13.30
N GLY A 98 -5.21 -0.48 -14.56
CA GLY A 98 -4.38 -0.86 -15.69
C GLY A 98 -3.06 -0.09 -15.70
N ILE A 99 -3.12 1.24 -15.53
CA ILE A 99 -1.93 2.08 -15.42
C ILE A 99 -1.12 1.74 -14.18
N ALA A 100 -1.77 1.60 -13.01
CA ALA A 100 -1.09 1.27 -11.76
C ALA A 100 -0.31 -0.06 -11.85
N LEU A 101 -0.94 -1.12 -12.35
CA LEU A 101 -0.31 -2.43 -12.50
C LEU A 101 0.78 -2.44 -13.58
N LEU A 102 0.61 -1.67 -14.66
CA LEU A 102 1.65 -1.51 -15.69
C LEU A 102 2.89 -0.82 -15.12
N LEU A 103 2.71 0.24 -14.34
CA LEU A 103 3.81 0.94 -13.66
C LEU A 103 4.53 0.01 -12.67
N LEU A 104 3.79 -0.78 -11.89
CA LEU A 104 4.36 -1.77 -10.97
C LEU A 104 5.14 -2.85 -11.70
N ARG A 105 4.58 -3.40 -12.79
CA ARG A 105 5.29 -4.37 -13.62
C ARG A 105 6.61 -3.80 -14.13
N THR A 106 6.58 -2.56 -14.63
CA THR A 106 7.77 -1.88 -15.15
C THR A 106 8.79 -1.60 -14.05
N LEU A 107 8.34 -1.18 -12.85
CA LEU A 107 9.17 -1.01 -11.67
C LEU A 107 9.89 -2.32 -11.30
N PHE A 108 9.15 -3.42 -11.23
CA PHE A 108 9.69 -4.72 -10.85
C PHE A 108 10.71 -5.23 -11.86
N HIS A 109 10.44 -5.07 -13.14
CA HIS A 109 11.40 -5.39 -14.19
C HIS A 109 12.65 -4.51 -14.12
N ARG A 110 12.47 -3.21 -13.86
CA ARG A 110 13.57 -2.25 -13.76
C ARG A 110 14.53 -2.56 -12.60
N LEU A 111 14.01 -2.99 -11.44
CA LEU A 111 14.84 -3.34 -10.30
C LEU A 111 15.61 -4.66 -10.50
N ALA A 112 15.26 -5.45 -11.51
CA ALA A 112 15.87 -6.75 -11.83
C ALA A 112 15.83 -7.75 -10.65
N ILE A 113 14.81 -7.66 -9.80
CA ILE A 113 14.57 -8.57 -8.69
C ILE A 113 13.88 -9.84 -9.22
N ASN A 114 13.98 -10.95 -8.50
CA ASN A 114 13.23 -12.14 -8.87
C ASN A 114 11.72 -11.90 -8.88
N SER A 115 11.16 -11.80 -10.09
CA SER A 115 9.76 -11.43 -10.31
C SER A 115 8.78 -12.38 -9.61
N PHE A 116 9.11 -13.67 -9.55
CA PHE A 116 8.26 -14.67 -8.89
C PHE A 116 8.12 -14.39 -7.39
N ARG A 117 9.23 -14.20 -6.67
CA ARG A 117 9.18 -13.92 -5.22
C ARG A 117 8.51 -12.59 -4.92
N MET A 118 8.84 -11.57 -5.69
CA MET A 118 8.29 -10.25 -5.47
C MET A 118 6.79 -10.20 -5.71
N LEU A 119 6.31 -10.80 -6.80
CA LEU A 119 4.87 -10.95 -7.05
C LEU A 119 4.20 -11.79 -5.96
N GLY A 120 4.85 -12.87 -5.52
CA GLY A 120 4.32 -13.70 -4.44
C GLY A 120 4.11 -12.92 -3.15
N PHE A 121 5.11 -12.18 -2.70
CA PHE A 121 4.96 -11.32 -1.52
C PHE A 121 3.96 -10.19 -1.76
N PHE A 122 3.95 -9.58 -2.96
CA PHE A 122 3.01 -8.54 -3.30
C PHE A 122 1.56 -9.04 -3.28
N VAL A 123 1.27 -10.23 -3.81
CA VAL A 123 -0.07 -10.84 -3.76
C VAL A 123 -0.48 -11.14 -2.33
N ILE A 124 0.38 -11.80 -1.56
CA ILE A 124 0.06 -12.27 -0.20
C ILE A 124 -0.19 -11.09 0.75
N TRP A 125 0.64 -10.06 0.69
CA TRP A 125 0.58 -8.90 1.58
C TRP A 125 -0.32 -7.77 1.05
N GLY A 126 -0.59 -7.74 -0.25
CA GLY A 126 -1.22 -6.62 -0.95
C GLY A 126 -2.74 -6.60 -0.96
N ILE A 127 -3.44 -7.48 -0.25
CA ILE A 127 -4.91 -7.51 -0.31
C ILE A 127 -5.56 -6.15 0.00
N LEU A 128 -5.01 -5.41 0.95
CA LEU A 128 -5.47 -4.08 1.28
C LEU A 128 -5.11 -3.05 0.20
N PHE A 129 -3.95 -3.20 -0.44
CA PHE A 129 -3.53 -2.34 -1.55
C PHE A 129 -4.50 -2.44 -2.73
N PHE A 130 -4.97 -3.64 -3.06
CA PHE A 130 -5.89 -3.86 -4.19
C PHE A 130 -7.27 -3.24 -4.00
N ALA A 131 -7.57 -2.78 -2.79
CA ALA A 131 -8.83 -2.12 -2.47
C ALA A 131 -8.87 -0.63 -2.89
N TYR A 132 -7.72 0.08 -2.85
CA TYR A 132 -7.63 1.53 -2.88
C TYR A 132 -7.07 2.07 -4.20
N ALA A 133 -7.89 2.17 -5.23
CA ALA A 133 -7.48 2.51 -6.60
C ALA A 133 -6.66 3.82 -6.72
N ARG A 134 -7.13 4.91 -6.11
CA ARG A 134 -6.46 6.23 -6.19
C ARG A 134 -5.07 6.21 -5.54
N VAL A 135 -4.99 5.72 -4.31
CA VAL A 135 -3.72 5.61 -3.58
C VAL A 135 -2.77 4.70 -4.34
N SER A 136 -3.28 3.59 -4.88
CA SER A 136 -2.47 2.60 -5.59
C SER A 136 -1.88 3.13 -6.89
N LEU A 137 -2.63 3.93 -7.66
CA LEU A 137 -2.09 4.60 -8.85
C LEU A 137 -0.96 5.57 -8.44
N GLY A 138 -1.23 6.42 -7.46
CA GLY A 138 -0.24 7.37 -6.96
C GLY A 138 1.02 6.69 -6.42
N LEU A 139 0.88 5.61 -5.62
CA LEU A 139 2.01 4.83 -5.12
C LEU A 139 2.80 4.16 -6.25
N SER A 140 2.12 3.59 -7.24
CA SER A 140 2.77 2.97 -8.38
C SER A 140 3.61 3.98 -9.15
N LEU A 141 3.07 5.18 -9.37
CA LEU A 141 3.76 6.28 -10.02
C LEU A 141 4.94 6.80 -9.20
N LEU A 142 4.75 6.97 -7.88
CA LEU A 142 5.79 7.41 -6.95
C LEU A 142 6.97 6.44 -6.96
N PHE A 143 6.73 5.13 -6.74
CA PHE A 143 7.81 4.15 -6.67
C PHE A 143 8.45 3.87 -8.03
N TYR A 144 7.69 3.95 -9.10
CA TYR A 144 8.25 3.92 -10.45
C TYR A 144 9.21 5.10 -10.67
N GLY A 145 8.79 6.34 -10.35
CA GLY A 145 9.64 7.53 -10.41
C GLY A 145 10.86 7.43 -9.50
N TYR A 146 10.68 7.01 -8.25
CA TYR A 146 11.75 6.82 -7.29
C TYR A 146 12.80 5.80 -7.75
N SER A 147 12.40 4.78 -8.52
CA SER A 147 13.34 3.81 -9.07
C SER A 147 14.40 4.44 -9.99
N PHE A 148 14.12 5.58 -10.63
CA PHE A 148 15.10 6.31 -11.44
C PHE A 148 16.13 7.04 -10.58
N TRP A 149 15.77 7.44 -9.37
CA TRP A 149 16.72 8.05 -8.44
C TRP A 149 17.66 7.03 -7.81
N VAL A 150 17.16 5.85 -7.47
CA VAL A 150 17.97 4.80 -6.84
C VAL A 150 18.74 3.93 -7.84
N LYS A 151 18.25 3.77 -9.06
CA LYS A 151 18.89 2.99 -10.13
C LYS A 151 18.90 3.77 -11.46
N PRO A 152 19.76 4.80 -11.58
CA PRO A 152 19.84 5.58 -12.84
C PRO A 152 20.36 4.74 -13.99
N THR A 153 19.80 4.93 -15.19
CA THR A 153 20.31 4.31 -16.42
C THR A 153 21.58 5.02 -16.88
N HIS A 154 22.65 4.28 -17.15
CA HIS A 154 23.97 4.86 -17.49
C HIS A 154 23.95 5.80 -18.69
N LYS A 155 23.15 5.48 -19.74
CA LYS A 155 23.13 6.23 -21.00
C LYS A 155 22.36 7.56 -20.96
N MET A 156 21.43 7.76 -20.03
CA MET A 156 20.55 8.94 -19.96
C MET A 156 20.28 9.34 -18.49
N ARG A 157 21.31 9.50 -17.69
CA ARG A 157 21.16 9.79 -16.24
C ARG A 157 20.28 11.01 -15.99
N PHE A 158 20.55 12.11 -16.65
CA PHE A 158 19.84 13.37 -16.44
C PHE A 158 18.35 13.25 -16.80
N ILE A 159 18.04 12.70 -17.97
CA ILE A 159 16.65 12.49 -18.43
C ILE A 159 15.93 11.51 -17.48
N GLY A 160 16.61 10.47 -17.01
CA GLY A 160 16.06 9.54 -16.04
C GLY A 160 15.72 10.22 -14.71
N TYR A 161 16.62 11.04 -14.18
CA TYR A 161 16.34 11.80 -12.95
C TYR A 161 15.19 12.79 -13.14
N LEU A 162 15.15 13.52 -14.25
CA LEU A 162 14.06 14.44 -14.57
C LEU A 162 12.73 13.71 -14.66
N TRP A 163 12.68 12.61 -15.42
CA TRP A 163 11.48 11.78 -15.54
C TRP A 163 11.04 11.20 -14.19
N GLY A 164 11.98 10.68 -13.42
CA GLY A 164 11.72 10.21 -12.05
C GLY A 164 11.12 11.30 -11.17
N THR A 165 11.66 12.52 -11.25
CA THR A 165 11.16 13.68 -10.52
C THR A 165 9.74 14.03 -10.93
N VAL A 166 9.47 14.08 -12.24
CA VAL A 166 8.11 14.33 -12.78
C VAL A 166 7.14 13.27 -12.23
N CYS A 167 7.47 11.99 -12.31
CA CYS A 167 6.61 10.91 -11.81
C CYS A 167 6.35 11.03 -10.29
N VAL A 168 7.40 11.31 -9.50
CA VAL A 168 7.29 11.47 -8.04
C VAL A 168 6.35 12.61 -7.68
N PHE A 169 6.51 13.78 -8.28
CA PHE A 169 5.64 14.92 -7.99
C PHE A 169 4.23 14.73 -8.55
N SER A 170 4.08 14.11 -9.72
CA SER A 170 2.77 13.80 -10.31
C SER A 170 1.96 12.83 -9.43
N SER A 171 2.61 12.01 -8.62
CA SER A 171 1.91 11.10 -7.68
C SER A 171 1.04 11.85 -6.67
N ILE A 172 1.40 13.06 -6.29
CA ILE A 172 0.64 13.92 -5.36
C ILE A 172 -0.71 14.32 -5.97
N PHE A 173 -0.76 14.53 -7.29
CA PHE A 173 -2.01 14.84 -8.00
C PHE A 173 -2.94 13.62 -8.11
N CYS A 174 -2.40 12.41 -7.97
CA CYS A 174 -3.21 11.20 -7.86
C CYS A 174 -3.78 11.02 -6.44
N HIS A 175 -3.06 11.45 -5.41
CA HIS A 175 -3.55 11.40 -4.03
C HIS A 175 -2.76 12.32 -3.10
N LYS A 176 -3.43 13.33 -2.57
CA LYS A 176 -2.80 14.39 -1.76
C LYS A 176 -1.98 13.87 -0.57
N SER A 177 -2.40 12.78 0.07
CA SER A 177 -1.66 12.21 1.21
C SER A 177 -0.25 11.70 0.85
N LEU A 178 0.05 11.49 -0.44
CA LEU A 178 1.39 11.08 -0.88
C LEU A 178 2.45 12.16 -0.72
N VAL A 179 2.06 13.41 -0.46
CA VAL A 179 3.01 14.47 -0.10
C VAL A 179 3.90 14.06 1.07
N VAL A 180 3.35 13.35 2.06
CA VAL A 180 4.12 12.84 3.22
C VAL A 180 5.24 11.91 2.75
N LEU A 181 4.95 11.00 1.83
CA LEU A 181 5.94 10.08 1.30
C LEU A 181 7.01 10.80 0.48
N VAL A 182 6.62 11.78 -0.34
CA VAL A 182 7.56 12.58 -1.14
C VAL A 182 8.53 13.31 -0.22
N LEU A 183 8.06 13.85 0.91
CA LEU A 183 8.90 14.51 1.92
C LEU A 183 9.85 13.52 2.64
N LEU A 184 9.50 12.25 2.73
CA LEU A 184 10.36 11.22 3.32
C LEU A 184 11.45 10.71 2.36
N LEU A 185 11.28 10.86 1.04
CA LEU A 185 12.23 10.33 0.04
C LEU A 185 13.68 10.78 0.23
N PRO A 186 14.00 12.07 0.50
CA PRO A 186 15.39 12.50 0.70
C PRO A 186 16.09 11.75 1.84
N PHE A 187 15.37 11.41 2.91
CA PHE A 187 15.92 10.70 4.07
C PHE A 187 16.29 9.26 3.75
N THR A 188 15.78 8.68 2.66
CA THR A 188 16.11 7.32 2.25
C THR A 188 17.55 7.18 1.78
N PHE A 189 18.18 8.27 1.35
CA PHE A 189 19.59 8.28 0.93
C PHE A 189 20.58 8.27 2.11
N ILE A 190 20.07 8.40 3.33
CA ILE A 190 20.88 8.28 4.55
C ILE A 190 20.98 6.80 4.90
N SER A 191 22.19 6.27 5.04
CA SER A 191 22.40 4.87 5.44
C SER A 191 21.87 4.62 6.85
N LEU A 192 21.08 3.56 7.01
CA LEU A 192 20.47 3.19 8.28
C LEU A 192 21.40 2.22 9.04
N TYR A 193 21.86 2.63 10.21
CA TYR A 193 22.55 1.76 11.16
C TYR A 193 22.01 2.04 12.58
N ARG A 194 22.32 1.18 13.54
CA ARG A 194 21.72 1.18 14.89
C ARG A 194 21.58 2.56 15.52
N LYS A 195 22.66 3.39 15.52
CA LYS A 195 22.63 4.73 16.11
C LYS A 195 21.63 5.67 15.41
N ARG A 196 21.59 5.64 14.06
CA ARG A 196 20.66 6.46 13.28
C ARG A 196 19.22 5.96 13.41
N PHE A 197 19.02 4.65 13.49
CA PHE A 197 17.70 4.09 13.76
C PHE A 197 17.16 4.60 15.12
N LEU A 198 17.97 4.53 16.17
CA LEU A 198 17.57 5.08 17.47
C LEU A 198 17.30 6.58 17.41
N PHE A 199 18.13 7.34 16.67
CA PHE A 199 17.87 8.76 16.42
C PHE A 199 16.53 9.01 15.74
N TYR A 200 16.19 8.25 14.70
CA TYR A 200 14.86 8.36 14.06
C TYR A 200 13.72 8.01 15.02
N CYS A 201 13.88 6.99 15.86
CA CYS A 201 12.88 6.69 16.90
C CYS A 201 12.70 7.86 17.87
N CYS A 202 13.78 8.48 18.33
CA CYS A 202 13.70 9.69 19.18
C CYS A 202 13.00 10.84 18.45
N CYS A 203 13.37 11.10 17.19
CA CYS A 203 12.67 12.12 16.38
C CYS A 203 11.17 11.84 16.25
N CYS A 204 10.78 10.59 16.03
CA CYS A 204 9.38 10.20 15.97
C CYS A 204 8.62 10.45 17.29
N ILE A 205 9.27 10.19 18.43
CA ILE A 205 8.70 10.48 19.76
C ILE A 205 8.50 11.99 19.94
N ILE A 206 9.49 12.79 19.55
CA ILE A 206 9.39 14.26 19.61
C ILE A 206 8.28 14.76 18.67
N LEU A 207 8.24 14.24 17.44
CA LEU A 207 7.19 14.59 16.48
C LEU A 207 5.80 14.18 16.97
N LEU A 208 5.68 13.05 17.66
CA LEU A 208 4.43 12.61 18.29
C LEU A 208 3.96 13.67 19.32
N PHE A 209 4.87 14.12 20.19
CA PHE A 209 4.56 15.15 21.17
C PHE A 209 4.15 16.48 20.53
N ILE A 210 4.90 16.94 19.52
CA ILE A 210 4.60 18.16 18.77
C ILE A 210 3.26 18.02 18.04
N PHE A 211 3.02 16.90 17.38
CA PHE A 211 1.79 16.65 16.64
C PHE A 211 0.58 16.70 17.56
N ASN A 212 0.61 15.98 18.66
CA ASN A 212 -0.52 15.92 19.60
C ASN A 212 -0.83 17.26 20.30
N ASN A 213 0.21 18.00 20.67
CA ASN A 213 0.01 19.20 21.50
C ASN A 213 -0.07 20.49 20.69
N LEU A 214 0.55 20.54 19.50
CA LEU A 214 0.62 21.77 18.72
C LEU A 214 -0.16 21.70 17.40
N ILE A 215 -0.09 20.58 16.68
CA ILE A 215 -0.63 20.50 15.31
C ILE A 215 -2.09 20.03 15.32
N LEU A 216 -2.40 19.00 16.08
CA LEU A 216 -3.72 18.38 16.10
C LEU A 216 -4.86 19.37 16.48
N PRO A 217 -4.71 20.24 17.50
CA PRO A 217 -5.72 21.23 17.82
C PRO A 217 -6.04 22.19 16.66
N TYR A 218 -5.03 22.60 15.88
CA TYR A 218 -5.25 23.47 14.71
C TYR A 218 -5.89 22.72 13.54
N ILE A 219 -5.53 21.46 13.33
CA ILE A 219 -6.17 20.61 12.32
C ILE A 219 -7.66 20.43 12.66
N ASP A 220 -7.99 20.20 13.91
CA ASP A 220 -9.39 20.06 14.36
C ASP A 220 -10.21 21.32 14.12
N ILE A 221 -9.65 22.49 14.43
CA ILE A 221 -10.29 23.79 14.17
C ILE A 221 -10.48 23.99 12.65
N TYR A 222 -9.46 23.73 11.86
CA TYR A 222 -9.50 23.90 10.41
C TYR A 222 -10.48 22.93 9.72
N LEU A 223 -10.50 21.68 10.14
CA LEU A 223 -11.41 20.67 9.59
C LEU A 223 -12.86 20.89 10.00
N SER A 224 -13.10 21.42 11.20
CA SER A 224 -14.45 21.80 11.64
C SER A 224 -15.04 22.98 10.86
N GLN A 225 -14.18 23.79 10.23
CA GLN A 225 -14.59 24.91 9.38
C GLN A 225 -14.82 24.52 7.91
N LEU A 226 -14.17 23.45 7.42
CA LEU A 226 -14.14 23.12 5.99
C LEU A 226 -15.26 22.20 5.51
N ASP A 227 -15.75 21.30 6.36
CA ASP A 227 -16.89 20.44 5.99
C ASP A 227 -17.41 19.65 7.17
N GLY A 228 -18.73 19.41 7.16
CA GLY A 228 -19.42 18.57 8.11
C GLY A 228 -18.63 17.37 8.59
N THR A 229 -17.98 17.59 9.60
CA THR A 229 -17.36 16.86 10.70
C THR A 229 -17.53 15.34 10.83
N GLU A 230 -18.31 14.69 9.97
CA GLU A 230 -18.61 13.26 10.05
C GLU A 230 -17.39 12.36 9.80
N TYR A 231 -16.39 12.84 9.05
CA TYR A 231 -15.16 12.06 8.78
C TYR A 231 -14.27 11.86 10.02
N PHE A 232 -14.40 12.70 11.04
CA PHE A 232 -13.55 12.69 12.23
C PHE A 232 -14.34 12.55 13.55
N SER A 233 -15.65 12.28 13.48
CA SER A 233 -16.42 12.03 14.71
C SER A 233 -15.97 10.74 15.40
N ALA A 234 -15.91 10.74 16.72
CA ALA A 234 -15.55 9.56 17.50
C ALA A 234 -16.49 8.37 17.21
N GLU A 235 -17.73 8.62 16.82
CA GLU A 235 -18.73 7.63 16.47
C GLU A 235 -18.42 6.91 15.15
N SER A 236 -17.86 7.60 14.15
CA SER A 236 -17.42 6.96 12.89
C SER A 236 -16.29 5.95 13.09
N TYR A 237 -15.62 5.97 14.26
CA TYR A 237 -14.53 5.06 14.64
C TYR A 237 -14.95 3.94 15.59
N ALA A 238 -16.19 3.93 16.09
CA ALA A 238 -16.75 2.84 16.89
C ALA A 238 -16.93 1.58 16.03
N ARG A 239 -15.81 0.91 15.71
CA ARG A 239 -15.82 -0.31 14.89
C ARG A 239 -16.39 -1.49 15.66
N PRO A 240 -17.30 -2.29 15.05
CA PRO A 240 -17.76 -3.55 15.65
C PRO A 240 -16.58 -4.45 16.04
N PHE A 241 -16.74 -5.19 17.14
CA PHE A 241 -15.67 -6.06 17.65
C PHE A 241 -15.12 -7.03 16.61
N GLY A 242 -16.00 -7.65 15.80
CA GLY A 242 -15.58 -8.51 14.69
C GLY A 242 -14.65 -7.82 13.69
N LYS A 243 -14.94 -6.56 13.33
CA LYS A 243 -14.06 -5.77 12.45
C LYS A 243 -12.70 -5.50 13.08
N LYS A 244 -12.65 -5.25 14.39
CA LYS A 244 -11.38 -5.05 15.13
C LYS A 244 -10.51 -6.31 15.07
N ILE A 245 -11.09 -7.52 15.22
CA ILE A 245 -10.37 -8.79 15.11
C ILE A 245 -9.81 -8.97 13.70
N VAL A 246 -10.62 -8.75 12.67
CA VAL A 246 -10.20 -8.86 11.28
C VAL A 246 -9.07 -7.88 10.98
N ASP A 247 -9.22 -6.63 11.37
CA ASP A 247 -8.20 -5.61 11.22
C ASP A 247 -6.88 -5.98 11.92
N ALA A 248 -6.96 -6.54 13.12
CA ALA A 248 -5.80 -7.01 13.86
C ALA A 248 -5.13 -8.21 13.18
N SER A 249 -5.91 -9.17 12.65
CA SER A 249 -5.38 -10.37 11.97
C SER A 249 -4.60 -10.03 10.71
N VAL A 250 -5.00 -8.99 9.97
CA VAL A 250 -4.29 -8.54 8.76
C VAL A 250 -3.00 -7.78 9.11
N ARG A 251 -2.99 -7.05 10.24
CA ARG A 251 -1.90 -6.12 10.58
C ARG A 251 -0.85 -6.71 11.51
N SER A 252 -1.24 -7.58 12.45
CA SER A 252 -0.29 -8.17 13.41
C SER A 252 0.87 -8.88 12.73
N PRO A 253 0.70 -9.66 11.64
CA PRO A 253 1.83 -10.26 10.94
C PRO A 253 2.82 -9.22 10.40
N LEU A 254 2.32 -8.06 9.93
CA LEU A 254 3.17 -6.96 9.46
C LEU A 254 4.02 -6.39 10.59
N PHE A 255 3.43 -6.11 11.75
CA PHE A 255 4.17 -5.60 12.92
C PHE A 255 5.22 -6.59 13.41
N ILE A 256 4.87 -7.87 13.52
CA ILE A 256 5.80 -8.94 13.92
C ILE A 256 6.96 -9.03 12.93
N LEU A 257 6.65 -9.07 11.64
CA LEU A 257 7.66 -9.17 10.60
C LEU A 257 8.55 -7.93 10.54
N MET A 258 7.99 -6.73 10.71
CA MET A 258 8.76 -5.48 10.76
C MET A 258 9.72 -5.47 11.95
N ALA A 259 9.27 -5.84 13.15
CA ALA A 259 10.14 -5.93 14.32
C ALA A 259 11.28 -6.93 14.09
N TYR A 260 10.97 -8.08 13.50
CA TYR A 260 11.96 -9.08 13.14
C TYR A 260 12.97 -8.58 12.09
N LEU A 261 12.51 -7.91 11.03
CA LEU A 261 13.39 -7.35 10.00
C LEU A 261 14.30 -6.25 10.58
N VAL A 262 13.78 -5.39 11.45
CA VAL A 262 14.60 -4.38 12.14
C VAL A 262 15.69 -5.07 12.96
N TYR A 263 15.34 -6.11 13.72
CA TYR A 263 16.34 -6.85 14.50
C TYR A 263 17.42 -7.50 13.61
N GLU A 264 17.04 -8.25 12.59
CA GLU A 264 18.00 -8.94 11.71
C GLU A 264 18.82 -7.97 10.86
N LEU A 265 18.17 -6.99 10.24
CA LEU A 265 18.81 -6.14 9.25
C LEU A 265 19.56 -4.96 9.88
N VAL A 266 19.00 -4.31 10.92
CA VAL A 266 19.63 -3.15 11.55
C VAL A 266 20.54 -3.56 12.72
N TRP A 267 20.01 -4.38 13.66
CA TRP A 267 20.79 -4.77 14.86
C TRP A 267 21.93 -5.74 14.53
N LYS A 268 21.66 -6.78 13.73
CA LYS A 268 22.67 -7.73 13.26
C LYS A 268 23.46 -7.24 12.03
N LYS A 269 23.16 -6.03 11.53
CA LYS A 269 23.85 -5.37 10.40
C LYS A 269 23.76 -6.13 9.06
N LYS A 270 22.83 -7.06 8.90
CA LYS A 270 22.67 -7.85 7.66
C LYS A 270 22.16 -7.01 6.47
N GLN A 271 21.66 -5.79 6.70
CA GLN A 271 21.30 -4.87 5.62
C GLN A 271 22.43 -4.57 4.63
N LYS A 272 23.70 -4.79 5.05
CA LYS A 272 24.87 -4.64 4.17
C LYS A 272 24.91 -5.67 3.04
N GLU A 273 24.17 -6.77 3.19
CA GLU A 273 24.05 -7.82 2.18
C GLU A 273 23.05 -7.41 1.05
N PHE A 274 22.22 -6.40 1.29
CA PHE A 274 21.38 -5.82 0.25
C PHE A 274 22.19 -4.99 -0.74
N SER A 275 21.76 -4.98 -2.00
CA SER A 275 22.20 -3.97 -2.96
C SER A 275 21.87 -2.55 -2.47
N TRP A 276 22.61 -1.56 -2.99
CA TRP A 276 22.39 -0.16 -2.58
C TRP A 276 20.94 0.28 -2.81
N GLU A 277 20.33 -0.13 -3.90
CA GLU A 277 18.95 0.18 -4.25
C GLU A 277 17.96 -0.36 -3.22
N ILE A 278 18.12 -1.64 -2.85
CA ILE A 278 17.24 -2.31 -1.87
C ILE A 278 17.39 -1.69 -0.48
N GLN A 279 18.60 -1.29 -0.11
CA GLN A 279 18.80 -0.55 1.15
C GLN A 279 17.96 0.73 1.21
N ARG A 280 17.78 1.45 0.08
CA ARG A 280 16.97 2.68 0.02
C ARG A 280 15.48 2.37 0.23
N TYR A 281 14.97 1.33 -0.41
CA TYR A 281 13.61 0.86 -0.15
C TYR A 281 13.43 0.40 1.29
N PHE A 282 14.42 -0.26 1.88
CA PHE A 282 14.37 -0.67 3.28
C PHE A 282 14.29 0.53 4.24
N VAL A 283 15.15 1.54 4.05
CA VAL A 283 15.07 2.79 4.82
C VAL A 283 13.71 3.43 4.67
N PHE A 284 13.16 3.47 3.45
CA PHE A 284 11.85 4.04 3.20
C PHE A 284 10.74 3.31 3.94
N VAL A 285 10.74 1.98 3.92
CA VAL A 285 9.79 1.16 4.69
C VAL A 285 9.87 1.46 6.19
N ILE A 286 11.08 1.57 6.73
CA ILE A 286 11.27 1.94 8.15
C ILE A 286 10.70 3.32 8.44
N LEU A 287 10.95 4.31 7.59
CA LEU A 287 10.44 5.67 7.79
C LEU A 287 8.91 5.71 7.75
N ILE A 288 8.28 5.04 6.78
CA ILE A 288 6.81 4.93 6.72
C ILE A 288 6.29 4.24 7.98
N PHE A 289 6.92 3.15 8.39
CA PHE A 289 6.49 2.38 9.55
C PHE A 289 6.58 3.21 10.84
N LEU A 290 7.68 3.92 11.06
CA LEU A 290 7.84 4.81 12.21
C LEU A 290 6.85 5.97 12.17
N THR A 291 6.64 6.59 11.02
CA THR A 291 5.64 7.66 10.86
C THR A 291 4.22 7.12 11.15
N SER A 292 3.89 5.92 10.68
CA SER A 292 2.60 5.33 10.96
C SER A 292 2.43 4.98 12.44
N LEU A 293 3.48 4.50 13.13
CA LEU A 293 3.43 4.28 14.58
C LEU A 293 3.20 5.58 15.36
N THR A 294 3.84 6.66 14.93
CA THR A 294 3.64 7.99 15.53
C THR A 294 2.17 8.40 15.47
N LEU A 295 1.53 8.21 14.32
CA LEU A 295 0.11 8.48 14.13
C LEU A 295 -0.79 7.53 14.94
N PHE A 296 -0.39 6.27 15.12
CA PHE A 296 -1.15 5.29 15.91
C PHE A 296 -1.23 5.65 17.38
N PHE A 297 -0.14 6.15 17.96
CA PHE A 297 -0.08 6.57 19.37
C PHE A 297 -0.57 8.00 19.62
N SER A 298 -0.94 8.73 18.56
CA SER A 298 -1.63 10.00 18.68
C SER A 298 -3.13 9.79 18.90
N ASP A 299 -3.91 10.86 18.97
CA ASP A 299 -5.34 10.80 19.27
C ASP A 299 -6.12 9.88 18.30
N ILE A 300 -7.31 9.43 18.72
CA ILE A 300 -8.20 8.51 17.99
C ILE A 300 -8.42 8.94 16.53
N LYS A 301 -8.54 10.24 16.28
CA LYS A 301 -8.69 10.81 14.94
C LYS A 301 -7.50 10.53 14.03
N SER A 302 -6.30 10.50 14.58
CA SER A 302 -5.06 10.23 13.85
C SER A 302 -4.91 8.75 13.44
N GLN A 303 -5.68 7.85 14.05
CA GLN A 303 -5.64 6.43 13.70
C GLN A 303 -6.09 6.16 12.26
N VAL A 304 -6.96 7.00 11.69
CA VAL A 304 -7.32 6.88 10.27
C VAL A 304 -6.14 7.19 9.37
N LEU A 305 -5.38 8.23 9.71
CA LEU A 305 -4.16 8.58 8.99
C LEU A 305 -3.11 7.47 9.13
N PHE A 306 -2.97 6.87 10.32
CA PHE A 306 -2.14 5.68 10.54
C PHE A 306 -2.43 4.57 9.53
N TYR A 307 -3.70 4.20 9.36
CA TYR A 307 -4.07 3.14 8.43
C TYR A 307 -3.76 3.51 6.98
N ARG A 308 -4.01 4.76 6.59
CA ARG A 308 -3.71 5.25 5.24
C ARG A 308 -2.21 5.24 4.95
N VAL A 309 -1.39 5.69 5.89
CA VAL A 309 0.07 5.70 5.75
C VAL A 309 0.62 4.27 5.76
N LEU A 310 0.10 3.39 6.62
CA LEU A 310 0.54 1.99 6.69
C LEU A 310 0.29 1.24 5.38
N TYR A 311 -0.81 1.50 4.66
CA TYR A 311 -1.08 0.86 3.37
C TYR A 311 -0.07 1.24 2.28
N MET A 312 0.64 2.34 2.45
CA MET A 312 1.65 2.81 1.50
C MET A 312 2.94 1.97 1.52
N ILE A 313 3.09 1.07 2.51
CA ILE A 313 4.27 0.23 2.67
C ILE A 313 4.34 -0.95 1.68
N PHE A 314 3.21 -1.44 1.15
CA PHE A 314 3.14 -2.76 0.52
C PHE A 314 4.03 -2.94 -0.72
N ILE A 315 4.18 -1.92 -1.57
CA ILE A 315 5.05 -2.00 -2.74
C ILE A 315 6.52 -2.15 -2.32
N PRO A 316 7.11 -1.21 -1.56
CA PRO A 316 8.49 -1.32 -1.14
C PRO A 316 8.72 -2.52 -0.20
N PHE A 317 7.70 -2.93 0.56
CA PHE A 317 7.77 -4.09 1.43
C PHE A 317 7.91 -5.40 0.63
N ALA A 318 7.15 -5.59 -0.45
CA ALA A 318 7.30 -6.75 -1.32
C ALA A 318 8.70 -6.81 -1.98
N ILE A 319 9.26 -5.66 -2.34
CA ILE A 319 10.63 -5.53 -2.86
C ILE A 319 11.63 -6.04 -1.82
N ILE A 320 11.51 -5.57 -0.58
CA ILE A 320 12.42 -5.95 0.52
C ILE A 320 12.29 -7.44 0.84
N LEU A 321 11.07 -7.97 0.97
CA LEU A 321 10.83 -9.36 1.30
C LEU A 321 11.42 -10.31 0.26
N SER A 322 11.37 -9.93 -1.02
CA SER A 322 11.96 -10.71 -2.11
C SER A 322 13.45 -10.93 -1.91
N GLU A 323 14.18 -9.91 -1.45
CA GLU A 323 15.63 -9.98 -1.21
C GLU A 323 15.96 -10.51 0.18
N ALA A 324 15.20 -10.12 1.20
CA ALA A 324 15.35 -10.60 2.57
C ALA A 324 15.19 -12.13 2.69
N TYR A 325 14.49 -12.75 1.76
CA TYR A 325 14.25 -14.19 1.72
C TYR A 325 15.53 -15.06 1.85
N PHE A 326 16.67 -14.56 1.41
CA PHE A 326 17.96 -15.26 1.53
C PHE A 326 18.82 -14.78 2.70
N ILE A 327 18.55 -13.63 3.25
CA ILE A 327 19.38 -12.94 4.24
C ILE A 327 18.89 -13.22 5.66
N VAL A 328 17.58 -13.36 5.83
CA VAL A 328 16.95 -13.59 7.14
C VAL A 328 16.40 -15.01 7.26
N SER A 329 15.92 -15.38 8.46
CA SER A 329 15.30 -16.70 8.64
C SER A 329 14.05 -16.83 7.77
N ARG A 330 14.16 -17.67 6.76
CA ARG A 330 13.10 -17.99 5.82
C ARG A 330 11.85 -18.52 6.52
N ARG A 331 12.01 -19.30 7.61
CA ARG A 331 10.88 -19.86 8.37
C ARG A 331 10.01 -18.75 8.97
N VAL A 332 10.62 -17.73 9.59
CA VAL A 332 9.90 -16.60 10.18
C VAL A 332 9.19 -15.80 9.10
N LEU A 333 9.87 -15.51 7.99
CA LEU A 333 9.32 -14.75 6.88
C LEU A 333 8.10 -15.45 6.27
N LEU A 334 8.20 -16.77 6.03
CA LEU A 334 7.12 -17.55 5.47
C LEU A 334 5.96 -17.75 6.46
N LEU A 335 6.24 -17.93 7.77
CA LEU A 335 5.21 -18.01 8.79
C LEU A 335 4.39 -16.72 8.87
N CYS A 336 5.06 -15.56 8.90
CA CYS A 336 4.36 -14.27 8.87
C CYS A 336 3.57 -14.08 7.57
N SER A 337 4.09 -14.54 6.43
CA SER A 337 3.37 -14.49 5.15
C SER A 337 2.14 -15.41 5.14
N LEU A 338 2.21 -16.57 5.77
CA LEU A 338 1.06 -17.44 5.96
C LEU A 338 0.00 -16.77 6.86
N MET A 339 0.42 -16.15 7.96
CA MET A 339 -0.49 -15.38 8.81
C MET A 339 -1.14 -14.21 8.06
N ALA A 340 -0.39 -13.48 7.23
CA ALA A 340 -0.92 -12.42 6.38
C ALA A 340 -1.94 -12.93 5.35
N TYR A 341 -1.68 -14.09 4.74
CA TYR A 341 -2.62 -14.77 3.85
C TYR A 341 -3.92 -15.15 4.56
N LEU A 342 -3.84 -15.75 5.76
CA LEU A 342 -5.00 -16.09 6.56
C LEU A 342 -5.79 -14.83 6.96
N GLY A 343 -5.10 -13.77 7.38
CA GLY A 343 -5.71 -12.48 7.69
C GLY A 343 -6.45 -11.87 6.48
N GLY A 344 -5.85 -11.95 5.29
CA GLY A 344 -6.49 -11.51 4.04
C GLY A 344 -7.77 -12.29 3.73
N ASN A 345 -7.79 -13.60 3.96
CA ASN A 345 -9.00 -14.41 3.82
C ASN A 345 -10.07 -14.06 4.86
N MET A 346 -9.68 -13.79 6.10
CA MET A 346 -10.61 -13.29 7.12
C MET A 346 -11.24 -11.95 6.71
N TRP A 347 -10.47 -11.06 6.10
CA TRP A 347 -10.98 -9.80 5.56
C TRP A 347 -12.02 -10.02 4.46
N LEU A 348 -11.71 -10.88 3.48
CA LEU A 348 -12.63 -11.21 2.38
C LEU A 348 -13.90 -11.90 2.88
N ALA A 349 -13.77 -12.84 3.83
CA ALA A 349 -14.92 -13.52 4.44
C ALA A 349 -15.80 -12.55 5.24
N TYR A 350 -15.21 -11.65 6.00
CA TYR A 350 -15.95 -10.62 6.73
C TYR A 350 -16.75 -9.71 5.78
N SER A 351 -16.14 -9.29 4.67
CA SER A 351 -16.84 -8.51 3.64
C SER A 351 -17.98 -9.28 3.00
N PHE A 352 -17.79 -10.57 2.73
CA PHE A 352 -18.84 -11.42 2.17
C PHE A 352 -20.05 -11.52 3.12
N LEU A 353 -19.80 -11.79 4.41
CA LEU A 353 -20.84 -11.85 5.44
C LEU A 353 -21.53 -10.48 5.63
N GLY A 354 -20.80 -9.39 5.56
CA GLY A 354 -21.35 -8.04 5.64
C GLY A 354 -22.34 -7.75 4.49
N HIS A 355 -22.03 -8.21 3.28
CA HIS A 355 -22.97 -8.07 2.14
C HIS A 355 -24.17 -8.97 2.26
N LEU A 356 -24.04 -10.20 2.76
CA LEU A 356 -25.17 -11.10 2.98
C LEU A 356 -26.14 -10.55 4.04
N ASN A 357 -25.62 -9.91 5.07
CA ASN A 357 -26.43 -9.36 6.17
C ASN A 357 -26.92 -7.93 5.90
N GLY A 358 -26.63 -7.35 4.74
CA GLY A 358 -27.00 -5.97 4.41
C GLY A 358 -26.33 -4.90 5.28
N THR A 359 -25.25 -5.27 6.01
CA THR A 359 -24.51 -4.34 6.90
C THR A 359 -23.42 -3.55 6.18
N ILE A 360 -23.11 -3.93 4.94
CA ILE A 360 -22.24 -3.18 4.03
C ILE A 360 -23.09 -2.78 2.83
N GLN A 361 -23.52 -1.54 2.82
CA GLN A 361 -24.14 -0.89 1.66
C GLN A 361 -23.08 -0.18 0.84
#